data_9a0f7350f0b6ff09bcdbcd108a6027ec
#
_entry.id   9a0f7350f0b6ff09bcdbcd108a6027ec
#
_cell.length_a   1.000
_cell.length_b   1.000
_cell.length_c   1.000
_cell.angle_alpha   90.00
_cell.angle_beta   90.00
_cell.angle_gamma   90.00
#
_symmetry.space_group_name_H-M   'P 1'
#
loop_
_entity.id
_entity.type
_entity.pdbx_description
1 polymer ?
#
loop_
_entity_poly.entity_id
_entity_poly.type
_entity_poly.pdbx_seq_one_letter_code
_entity_poly.pdbx_strand_id
1 'polypeptide(L)'
;MKRILLLVVILLSGCTSVDFDYPRTKSAALLDTADTYLAGEVASAVAGKPDNASGFYVLNDGIDAAAARFRLADIAERSIDVQYYLIKRDAVGQEFLYSLLQAADRGVRVRLMIDDMFTSGYDADLMALDSHPNFEIRIYNPFNRGLLGRNLGAVVNFRRVNRRMHNKSFTIDNQITIIGGRNIADEYFGARADSAFGDMDVIGVGPIVQDVSNMFDAYWRHRTAVPVAGFIKPLQSPDAALNQLRELYVAHSAALVSTPYAEAVIERVYALVESDTSGFRWAPYKLIYDTPDKGIKGAANPEDLIIAPLRDSLATVEKELIILSPYFVPEKVFRDALIAIQQSGVKVRVLTNSLAANNQKAVHGGYAPARKPLLKAGVELYEVRPDARVPGNEYVDSSESRSTLHTKSYVLDRREIFIGSFNFDPRSAYINTEMGVLIEDPQMGAEYVAKMEKVLPPEVWSLSLDEKNRLLWSGLKDGVPVTYTKEPMTNVWDRLKAGLYRMLPIRSQL
;
A
#
# COMPACT_ATOMS: atom_id res chain seq x y z
N MET A 1 40.19 0.03 -30.52
CA MET A 1 39.54 1.15 -29.84
C MET A 1 38.37 1.76 -30.63
N LYS A 2 38.53 2.23 -31.87
CA LYS A 2 37.42 2.84 -32.64
C LYS A 2 36.19 1.91 -32.87
N ARG A 3 36.41 0.60 -33.08
CA ARG A 3 35.28 -0.37 -33.22
C ARG A 3 34.56 -0.66 -31.91
N ILE A 4 35.23 -0.64 -30.77
CA ILE A 4 34.62 -0.79 -29.44
C ILE A 4 33.82 0.47 -29.08
N LEU A 5 34.33 1.64 -29.41
CA LEU A 5 33.62 2.91 -29.23
C LEU A 5 32.37 2.98 -30.08
N LEU A 6 32.39 2.46 -31.31
CA LEU A 6 31.21 2.40 -32.20
C LEU A 6 30.16 1.41 -31.69
N LEU A 7 30.59 0.27 -31.11
CA LEU A 7 29.65 -0.69 -30.47
C LEU A 7 29.02 -0.12 -29.22
N VAL A 8 29.75 0.64 -28.41
CA VAL A 8 29.20 1.34 -27.22
C VAL A 8 28.23 2.44 -27.63
N VAL A 9 28.51 3.18 -28.72
CA VAL A 9 27.57 4.21 -29.23
C VAL A 9 26.30 3.59 -29.82
N ILE A 10 26.39 2.44 -30.51
CA ILE A 10 25.22 1.72 -31.04
C ILE A 10 24.38 1.10 -29.90
N LEU A 11 25.00 0.66 -28.80
CA LEU A 11 24.31 0.17 -27.62
C LEU A 11 23.62 1.29 -26.84
N LEU A 12 24.13 2.53 -26.91
CA LEU A 12 23.52 3.71 -26.27
C LEU A 12 22.34 4.29 -27.08
N SER A 13 22.30 4.09 -28.41
CA SER A 13 21.22 4.58 -29.27
C SER A 13 19.92 3.78 -29.19
N GLY A 14 19.91 2.67 -28.45
CA GLY A 14 18.69 1.87 -28.18
C GLY A 14 17.93 2.22 -26.90
N CYS A 15 18.44 3.15 -26.09
CA CYS A 15 17.79 3.56 -24.84
C CYS A 15 16.78 4.65 -25.13
N THR A 16 15.50 4.37 -24.95
CA THR A 16 14.45 5.42 -24.91
C THR A 16 14.61 6.17 -23.60
N SER A 17 15.04 7.43 -23.68
CA SER A 17 15.05 8.32 -22.53
C SER A 17 13.63 8.72 -22.17
N VAL A 18 13.37 8.94 -20.86
CA VAL A 18 12.09 9.47 -20.41
C VAL A 18 11.98 10.94 -20.78
N ASP A 19 10.93 11.30 -21.48
CA ASP A 19 10.57 12.69 -21.73
C ASP A 19 9.63 13.20 -20.62
N PHE A 20 10.21 13.87 -19.64
CA PHE A 20 9.46 14.46 -18.52
C PHE A 20 8.62 15.67 -18.92
N ASP A 21 8.81 16.23 -20.10
CA ASP A 21 8.06 17.37 -20.62
C ASP A 21 7.06 16.95 -21.72
N TYR A 22 6.89 15.62 -21.91
CA TYR A 22 5.90 15.05 -22.84
C TYR A 22 4.52 15.67 -22.62
N PRO A 23 3.81 16.06 -23.69
CA PRO A 23 2.49 16.67 -23.60
C PRO A 23 1.51 15.81 -22.78
N ARG A 24 0.75 16.46 -21.91
CA ARG A 24 -0.23 15.83 -21.02
C ARG A 24 -1.62 16.35 -21.34
N THR A 25 -2.59 15.47 -21.31
CA THR A 25 -3.99 15.88 -21.29
C THR A 25 -4.26 16.71 -20.03
N LYS A 26 -5.04 17.78 -20.19
CA LYS A 26 -5.50 18.57 -19.05
C LYS A 26 -6.77 17.95 -18.52
N SER A 27 -6.66 17.02 -17.58
CA SER A 27 -7.80 16.39 -16.93
C SER A 27 -7.74 16.56 -15.41
N ALA A 28 -8.90 16.67 -14.79
CA ALA A 28 -9.09 16.76 -13.34
C ALA A 28 -10.23 15.81 -12.92
N ALA A 29 -10.47 15.66 -11.62
CA ALA A 29 -11.62 14.94 -11.11
C ALA A 29 -12.92 15.51 -11.72
N LEU A 30 -13.85 14.64 -12.09
CA LEU A 30 -15.17 15.07 -12.54
C LEU A 30 -16.00 15.46 -11.33
N LEU A 31 -16.50 16.69 -11.35
CA LEU A 31 -17.36 17.22 -10.26
C LEU A 31 -18.84 17.08 -10.59
N ASP A 32 -19.18 16.95 -11.88
CA ASP A 32 -20.55 16.75 -12.36
C ASP A 32 -20.88 15.26 -12.36
N THR A 33 -21.14 14.73 -11.19
CA THR A 33 -21.43 13.29 -10.94
C THR A 33 -22.65 13.09 -10.04
N ALA A 34 -23.44 14.16 -9.81
CA ALA A 34 -24.60 14.12 -8.92
C ALA A 34 -25.77 13.26 -9.45
N ASP A 35 -25.75 12.92 -10.74
CA ASP A 35 -26.75 12.08 -11.41
C ASP A 35 -26.39 10.61 -11.44
N THR A 36 -25.25 10.19 -10.83
CA THR A 36 -24.84 8.79 -10.78
C THR A 36 -25.58 8.00 -9.70
N TYR A 37 -25.67 6.67 -9.91
CA TYR A 37 -26.19 5.76 -8.89
C TYR A 37 -25.51 5.95 -7.53
N LEU A 38 -24.18 6.00 -7.53
CA LEU A 38 -23.40 6.20 -6.29
C LEU A 38 -23.70 7.54 -5.61
N ALA A 39 -23.96 8.60 -6.39
CA ALA A 39 -24.31 9.89 -5.80
C ALA A 39 -25.62 9.81 -5.02
N GLY A 40 -26.62 9.07 -5.51
CA GLY A 40 -27.89 8.83 -4.83
C GLY A 40 -27.72 8.09 -3.49
N GLU A 41 -26.92 7.02 -3.49
CA GLU A 41 -26.59 6.23 -2.31
C GLU A 41 -25.83 7.07 -1.26
N VAL A 42 -24.79 7.77 -1.71
CA VAL A 42 -23.95 8.62 -0.84
C VAL A 42 -24.75 9.79 -0.29
N ALA A 43 -25.60 10.45 -1.10
CA ALA A 43 -26.43 11.56 -0.63
C ALA A 43 -27.34 11.14 0.52
N SER A 44 -27.92 9.94 0.44
CA SER A 44 -28.74 9.36 1.52
C SER A 44 -27.92 9.10 2.78
N ALA A 45 -26.70 8.61 2.64
CA ALA A 45 -25.79 8.33 3.74
C ALA A 45 -25.26 9.61 4.44
N VAL A 46 -25.01 10.66 3.65
CA VAL A 46 -24.46 11.95 4.12
C VAL A 46 -25.55 12.82 4.78
N ALA A 47 -26.82 12.63 4.44
CA ALA A 47 -27.90 13.46 4.92
C ALA A 47 -27.95 13.57 6.45
N GLY A 48 -27.88 14.81 6.96
CA GLY A 48 -27.90 15.09 8.41
C GLY A 48 -26.60 14.80 9.16
N LYS A 49 -25.51 14.50 8.45
CA LYS A 49 -24.19 14.34 9.05
C LYS A 49 -23.47 15.70 9.18
N PRO A 50 -22.53 15.85 10.12
CA PRO A 50 -21.75 17.07 10.25
C PRO A 50 -20.90 17.36 9.01
N ASP A 51 -20.79 18.61 8.59
CA ASP A 51 -20.03 19.02 7.39
C ASP A 51 -18.52 18.71 7.48
N ASN A 52 -17.98 18.63 8.68
CA ASN A 52 -16.56 18.29 8.93
C ASN A 52 -16.29 16.81 9.14
N ALA A 53 -17.32 15.95 9.00
CA ALA A 53 -17.21 14.50 9.13
C ALA A 53 -17.32 13.83 7.77
N SER A 54 -16.61 12.71 7.63
CA SER A 54 -16.77 11.75 6.53
C SER A 54 -17.20 10.40 7.09
N GLY A 55 -17.87 9.61 6.25
CA GLY A 55 -18.22 8.24 6.58
C GLY A 55 -17.06 7.30 6.24
N PHE A 56 -16.70 6.42 7.18
CA PHE A 56 -15.60 5.47 7.02
C PHE A 56 -16.06 4.04 7.29
N TYR A 57 -15.68 3.12 6.42
CA TYR A 57 -15.87 1.68 6.59
C TYR A 57 -14.52 0.96 6.42
N VAL A 58 -14.10 0.22 7.46
CA VAL A 58 -12.76 -0.40 7.50
C VAL A 58 -12.78 -1.77 6.80
N LEU A 59 -11.89 -1.97 5.84
CA LEU A 59 -11.66 -3.21 5.10
C LEU A 59 -10.42 -3.92 5.66
N ASN A 60 -10.61 -4.81 6.62
CA ASN A 60 -9.55 -5.64 7.20
C ASN A 60 -9.36 -6.96 6.44
N ASP A 61 -10.43 -7.49 5.87
CA ASP A 61 -10.46 -8.75 5.15
C ASP A 61 -10.01 -8.55 3.69
N GLY A 62 -9.22 -9.49 3.16
CA GLY A 62 -8.73 -9.42 1.78
C GLY A 62 -9.84 -9.64 0.75
N ILE A 63 -10.78 -10.57 1.02
CA ILE A 63 -11.91 -10.85 0.13
C ILE A 63 -12.86 -9.66 0.08
N ASP A 64 -13.19 -9.07 1.24
CA ASP A 64 -14.02 -7.87 1.30
C ASP A 64 -13.38 -6.70 0.53
N ALA A 65 -12.06 -6.56 0.65
CA ALA A 65 -11.31 -5.52 -0.06
C ALA A 65 -11.27 -5.73 -1.59
N ALA A 66 -11.24 -6.98 -2.06
CA ALA A 66 -11.37 -7.34 -3.47
C ALA A 66 -12.79 -7.07 -3.97
N ALA A 67 -13.80 -7.60 -3.27
CA ALA A 67 -15.21 -7.45 -3.60
C ALA A 67 -15.62 -5.98 -3.72
N ALA A 68 -15.18 -5.14 -2.77
CA ALA A 68 -15.45 -3.71 -2.81
C ALA A 68 -14.88 -3.04 -4.07
N ARG A 69 -13.64 -3.37 -4.47
CA ARG A 69 -13.01 -2.80 -5.67
C ARG A 69 -13.69 -3.24 -6.96
N PHE A 70 -13.96 -4.54 -7.09
CA PHE A 70 -14.62 -5.07 -8.28
C PHE A 70 -16.04 -4.53 -8.42
N ARG A 71 -16.80 -4.51 -7.31
CA ARG A 71 -18.17 -3.96 -7.32
C ARG A 71 -18.19 -2.48 -7.68
N LEU A 72 -17.30 -1.68 -7.08
CA LEU A 72 -17.23 -0.25 -7.38
C LEU A 72 -16.81 0.02 -8.83
N ALA A 73 -15.89 -0.76 -9.40
CA ALA A 73 -15.54 -0.65 -10.81
C ALA A 73 -16.70 -1.03 -11.74
N ASP A 74 -17.50 -2.04 -11.35
CA ASP A 74 -18.67 -2.50 -12.13
C ASP A 74 -19.77 -1.45 -12.18
N ILE A 75 -20.06 -0.76 -11.08
CA ILE A 75 -21.13 0.24 -10.99
C ILE A 75 -20.70 1.68 -11.33
N ALA A 76 -19.44 1.89 -11.68
CA ALA A 76 -18.95 3.20 -12.10
C ALA A 76 -19.68 3.68 -13.37
N GLU A 77 -20.08 4.95 -13.38
CA GLU A 77 -20.85 5.55 -14.49
C GLU A 77 -20.13 6.71 -15.17
N ARG A 78 -19.24 7.43 -14.45
CA ARG A 78 -18.57 8.65 -14.97
C ARG A 78 -17.06 8.57 -14.95
N SER A 79 -16.44 8.19 -13.82
CA SER A 79 -15.00 8.22 -13.69
C SER A 79 -14.45 7.24 -12.66
N ILE A 80 -13.24 6.73 -12.97
CA ILE A 80 -12.43 5.95 -12.06
C ILE A 80 -11.02 6.56 -12.01
N ASP A 81 -10.58 6.99 -10.84
CA ASP A 81 -9.23 7.50 -10.59
C ASP A 81 -8.45 6.51 -9.71
N VAL A 82 -7.36 5.98 -10.26
CA VAL A 82 -6.60 4.88 -9.67
C VAL A 82 -5.15 5.29 -9.44
N GLN A 83 -4.66 5.13 -8.21
CA GLN A 83 -3.27 5.37 -7.86
C GLN A 83 -2.72 4.20 -7.04
N TYR A 84 -1.70 3.49 -7.55
CA TYR A 84 -1.07 2.38 -6.86
C TYR A 84 0.45 2.35 -7.05
N TYR A 85 1.14 1.82 -6.04
CA TYR A 85 2.56 1.52 -6.13
C TYR A 85 2.84 0.27 -6.96
N LEU A 86 1.96 -0.73 -6.87
CA LEU A 86 2.11 -2.03 -7.50
C LEU A 86 0.76 -2.56 -7.96
N ILE A 87 0.70 -2.96 -9.24
CA ILE A 87 -0.32 -3.84 -9.81
C ILE A 87 0.44 -5.00 -10.46
N LYS A 88 0.23 -6.24 -10.01
CA LYS A 88 0.88 -7.42 -10.58
C LYS A 88 0.08 -8.01 -11.74
N ARG A 89 0.74 -8.86 -12.53
CA ARG A 89 0.09 -9.72 -13.55
C ARG A 89 -0.29 -11.09 -12.97
N ASP A 90 -0.79 -11.11 -11.75
CA ASP A 90 -1.35 -12.30 -11.11
C ASP A 90 -2.88 -12.32 -11.26
N ALA A 91 -3.56 -13.23 -10.58
CA ALA A 91 -4.99 -13.43 -10.78
C ALA A 91 -5.80 -12.17 -10.47
N VAL A 92 -5.60 -11.58 -9.30
CA VAL A 92 -6.32 -10.38 -8.87
C VAL A 92 -5.92 -9.16 -9.70
N GLY A 93 -4.63 -9.03 -10.04
CA GLY A 93 -4.17 -7.89 -10.81
C GLY A 93 -4.69 -7.86 -12.24
N GLN A 94 -4.79 -9.01 -12.91
CA GLN A 94 -5.38 -9.11 -14.24
C GLN A 94 -6.88 -8.84 -14.19
N GLU A 95 -7.60 -9.39 -13.22
CA GLU A 95 -9.04 -9.16 -13.05
C GLU A 95 -9.34 -7.69 -12.74
N PHE A 96 -8.49 -7.05 -11.91
CA PHE A 96 -8.62 -5.62 -11.62
C PHE A 96 -8.45 -4.76 -12.88
N LEU A 97 -7.41 -5.00 -13.69
CA LEU A 97 -7.20 -4.27 -14.94
C LEU A 97 -8.32 -4.55 -15.94
N TYR A 98 -8.85 -5.77 -15.96
CA TYR A 98 -10.01 -6.12 -16.80
C TYR A 98 -11.26 -5.36 -16.35
N SER A 99 -11.55 -5.27 -15.07
CA SER A 99 -12.71 -4.49 -14.56
C SER A 99 -12.62 -3.00 -14.93
N LEU A 100 -11.41 -2.43 -14.91
CA LEU A 100 -11.18 -1.06 -15.38
C LEU A 100 -11.40 -0.91 -16.90
N LEU A 101 -10.95 -1.88 -17.70
CA LEU A 101 -11.16 -1.88 -19.15
C LEU A 101 -12.65 -2.02 -19.48
N GLN A 102 -13.39 -2.89 -18.78
CA GLN A 102 -14.84 -3.02 -18.93
C GLN A 102 -15.57 -1.71 -18.58
N ALA A 103 -15.13 -1.00 -17.53
CA ALA A 103 -15.66 0.31 -17.22
C ALA A 103 -15.39 1.33 -18.34
N ALA A 104 -14.18 1.35 -18.89
CA ALA A 104 -13.83 2.19 -20.03
C ALA A 104 -14.66 1.87 -21.28
N ASP A 105 -14.93 0.58 -21.57
CA ASP A 105 -15.81 0.10 -22.65
C ASP A 105 -17.26 0.61 -22.48
N ARG A 106 -17.73 0.80 -21.22
CA ARG A 106 -19.03 1.41 -20.91
C ARG A 106 -19.06 2.93 -21.05
N GLY A 107 -17.91 3.56 -21.34
CA GLY A 107 -17.78 5.03 -21.47
C GLY A 107 -17.26 5.73 -20.23
N VAL A 108 -16.93 4.99 -19.18
CA VAL A 108 -16.34 5.55 -17.95
C VAL A 108 -14.92 6.04 -18.22
N ARG A 109 -14.59 7.26 -17.80
CA ARG A 109 -13.23 7.78 -17.89
C ARG A 109 -12.33 7.14 -16.84
N VAL A 110 -11.31 6.43 -17.25
CA VAL A 110 -10.32 5.79 -16.36
C VAL A 110 -8.99 6.55 -16.41
N ARG A 111 -8.50 7.01 -15.25
CA ARG A 111 -7.15 7.56 -15.08
C ARG A 111 -6.36 6.64 -14.16
N LEU A 112 -5.34 5.98 -14.71
CA LEU A 112 -4.50 5.04 -13.98
C LEU A 112 -3.09 5.61 -13.78
N MET A 113 -2.68 5.80 -12.52
CA MET A 113 -1.32 6.18 -12.14
C MET A 113 -0.64 5.07 -11.34
N ILE A 114 0.48 4.58 -11.86
CA ILE A 114 1.25 3.51 -11.24
C ILE A 114 2.70 3.97 -11.05
N ASP A 115 3.36 3.52 -9.98
CA ASP A 115 4.81 3.63 -9.84
C ASP A 115 5.51 2.64 -10.76
N ASP A 116 6.69 3.02 -11.30
CA ASP A 116 7.43 2.22 -12.28
C ASP A 116 8.27 1.07 -11.69
N MET A 117 8.31 0.91 -10.37
CA MET A 117 9.22 -0.08 -9.75
C MET A 117 8.95 -1.50 -10.26
N PHE A 118 7.68 -1.86 -10.44
CA PHE A 118 7.25 -3.21 -10.77
C PHE A 118 6.60 -3.36 -12.16
N THR A 119 6.72 -2.36 -13.05
CA THR A 119 6.13 -2.40 -14.39
C THR A 119 7.05 -3.04 -15.45
N SER A 120 8.17 -3.63 -15.05
CA SER A 120 9.10 -4.28 -15.99
C SER A 120 8.40 -5.38 -16.79
N GLY A 121 8.42 -5.29 -18.11
CA GLY A 121 7.75 -6.23 -19.02
C GLY A 121 6.27 -5.95 -19.27
N TYR A 122 5.71 -4.85 -18.75
CA TYR A 122 4.30 -4.48 -18.93
C TYR A 122 4.08 -3.43 -20.03
N ASP A 123 5.15 -2.95 -20.67
CA ASP A 123 5.12 -1.84 -21.61
C ASP A 123 4.07 -2.01 -22.73
N ALA A 124 3.95 -3.23 -23.31
CA ALA A 124 2.98 -3.52 -24.36
C ALA A 124 1.54 -3.43 -23.87
N ASP A 125 1.25 -3.99 -22.69
CA ASP A 125 -0.10 -3.97 -22.10
C ASP A 125 -0.51 -2.57 -21.69
N LEU A 126 0.43 -1.81 -21.09
CA LEU A 126 0.18 -0.42 -20.71
C LEU A 126 -0.15 0.44 -21.94
N MET A 127 0.62 0.26 -23.03
CA MET A 127 0.35 0.96 -24.29
C MET A 127 -0.96 0.50 -24.94
N ALA A 128 -1.32 -0.78 -24.82
CA ALA A 128 -2.59 -1.30 -25.34
C ALA A 128 -3.78 -0.71 -24.57
N LEU A 129 -3.74 -0.70 -23.24
CA LEU A 129 -4.78 -0.07 -22.40
C LEU A 129 -4.88 1.43 -22.66
N ASP A 130 -3.74 2.15 -22.74
CA ASP A 130 -3.69 3.60 -23.00
C ASP A 130 -4.19 3.97 -24.40
N SER A 131 -4.28 3.01 -25.33
CA SER A 131 -4.88 3.25 -26.64
C SER A 131 -6.41 3.33 -26.62
N HIS A 132 -7.06 2.89 -25.54
CA HIS A 132 -8.50 3.01 -25.38
C HIS A 132 -8.89 4.49 -25.13
N PRO A 133 -9.90 5.05 -25.83
CA PRO A 133 -10.23 6.48 -25.79
C PRO A 133 -10.62 6.98 -24.37
N ASN A 134 -11.13 6.11 -23.52
CA ASN A 134 -11.54 6.44 -22.15
C ASN A 134 -10.53 5.98 -21.08
N PHE A 135 -9.33 5.52 -21.47
CA PHE A 135 -8.33 5.00 -20.53
C PHE A 135 -7.00 5.77 -20.70
N GLU A 136 -6.55 6.48 -19.69
CA GLU A 136 -5.27 7.20 -19.70
C GLU A 136 -4.36 6.66 -18.62
N ILE A 137 -3.09 6.36 -18.98
CA ILE A 137 -2.10 5.83 -18.05
C ILE A 137 -0.92 6.80 -17.90
N ARG A 138 -0.59 7.12 -16.66
CA ARG A 138 0.65 7.83 -16.32
C ARG A 138 1.48 7.01 -15.34
N ILE A 139 2.77 6.96 -15.62
CA ILE A 139 3.73 6.29 -14.76
C ILE A 139 4.47 7.32 -13.94
N TYR A 140 4.45 7.13 -12.62
CA TYR A 140 5.18 8.03 -11.73
C TYR A 140 6.68 7.71 -11.73
N ASN A 141 7.49 8.74 -12.01
CA ASN A 141 8.94 8.70 -11.97
C ASN A 141 9.56 7.51 -12.75
N PRO A 142 9.24 7.36 -14.06
CA PRO A 142 9.61 6.20 -14.84
C PRO A 142 11.13 6.02 -14.99
N PHE A 143 11.54 4.75 -15.10
CA PHE A 143 12.89 4.38 -15.52
C PHE A 143 13.05 4.54 -17.02
N ASN A 144 14.27 4.76 -17.48
CA ASN A 144 14.59 4.65 -18.90
C ASN A 144 14.31 3.22 -19.40
N ARG A 145 13.85 3.08 -20.62
CA ARG A 145 13.58 1.80 -21.27
C ARG A 145 14.77 1.31 -22.12
N GLY A 146 14.74 0.03 -22.49
CA GLY A 146 15.77 -0.65 -23.29
C GLY A 146 16.64 -1.59 -22.45
N LEU A 147 17.39 -2.47 -23.16
CA LEU A 147 18.10 -3.63 -22.59
C LEU A 147 19.09 -3.25 -21.46
N LEU A 148 19.71 -2.08 -21.57
CA LEU A 148 20.63 -1.53 -20.57
C LEU A 148 20.05 -0.29 -19.84
N GLY A 149 18.97 0.30 -20.38
CA GLY A 149 18.43 1.59 -19.93
C GLY A 149 17.91 1.55 -18.50
N ARG A 150 17.22 0.49 -18.10
CA ARG A 150 16.67 0.35 -16.75
C ARG A 150 17.79 0.16 -15.71
N ASN A 151 18.73 -0.75 -15.95
CA ASN A 151 19.78 -1.09 -14.99
C ASN A 151 20.88 -0.04 -14.91
N LEU A 152 21.43 0.39 -16.05
CA LEU A 152 22.45 1.46 -16.07
C LEU A 152 21.86 2.82 -15.69
N GLY A 153 20.64 3.12 -16.17
CA GLY A 153 19.91 4.32 -15.78
C GLY A 153 19.58 4.37 -14.28
N ALA A 154 19.34 3.22 -13.65
CA ALA A 154 19.13 3.14 -12.22
C ALA A 154 20.40 3.48 -11.42
N VAL A 155 21.57 3.07 -11.90
CA VAL A 155 22.85 3.40 -11.25
C VAL A 155 23.19 4.90 -11.42
N VAL A 156 23.10 5.41 -12.65
CA VAL A 156 23.44 6.81 -12.97
C VAL A 156 22.46 7.79 -12.33
N ASN A 157 21.18 7.46 -12.31
CA ASN A 157 20.10 8.31 -11.78
C ASN A 157 19.59 7.82 -10.42
N PHE A 158 20.41 7.11 -9.63
CA PHE A 158 19.98 6.46 -8.38
C PHE A 158 19.15 7.37 -7.48
N ARG A 159 19.59 8.61 -7.27
CA ARG A 159 18.88 9.58 -6.41
C ARG A 159 17.45 9.84 -6.88
N ARG A 160 17.20 9.86 -8.18
CA ARG A 160 15.86 10.03 -8.76
C ARG A 160 15.07 8.72 -8.66
N VAL A 161 15.60 7.66 -9.26
CA VAL A 161 14.86 6.40 -9.39
C VAL A 161 14.65 5.65 -8.07
N ASN A 162 15.37 6.00 -7.01
CA ASN A 162 15.16 5.46 -5.67
C ASN A 162 13.91 6.03 -4.99
N ARG A 163 13.38 7.16 -5.45
CA ARG A 163 12.18 7.80 -4.91
C ARG A 163 10.95 7.29 -5.61
N ARG A 164 10.04 6.70 -4.85
CA ARG A 164 8.87 6.01 -5.40
C ARG A 164 7.57 6.60 -4.86
N MET A 165 6.51 6.47 -5.62
CA MET A 165 5.16 6.80 -5.19
C MET A 165 4.57 5.58 -4.48
N HIS A 166 4.39 5.70 -3.16
CA HIS A 166 3.82 4.60 -2.37
C HIS A 166 2.35 4.84 -1.98
N ASN A 167 1.74 5.88 -2.52
CA ASN A 167 0.32 6.22 -2.37
C ASN A 167 -0.58 5.13 -2.94
N LYS A 168 -1.76 4.94 -2.34
CA LYS A 168 -2.78 3.99 -2.80
C LYS A 168 -4.17 4.60 -2.62
N SER A 169 -4.84 4.88 -3.74
CA SER A 169 -6.22 5.37 -3.75
C SER A 169 -6.98 4.81 -4.96
N PHE A 170 -8.28 4.63 -4.76
CA PHE A 170 -9.21 4.16 -5.78
C PHE A 170 -10.52 4.92 -5.60
N THR A 171 -10.81 5.86 -6.48
CA THR A 171 -11.95 6.79 -6.36
C THR A 171 -12.89 6.62 -7.53
N ILE A 172 -14.17 6.44 -7.27
CA ILE A 172 -15.24 6.15 -8.22
C ILE A 172 -16.22 7.31 -8.24
N ASP A 173 -16.49 7.81 -9.45
CA ASP A 173 -17.46 8.88 -9.73
C ASP A 173 -17.32 10.12 -8.83
N ASN A 174 -16.14 10.31 -8.24
CA ASN A 174 -15.90 11.34 -7.22
C ASN A 174 -16.92 11.31 -6.07
N GLN A 175 -17.51 10.13 -5.77
CA GLN A 175 -18.51 9.90 -4.73
C GLN A 175 -18.01 9.00 -3.61
N ILE A 176 -17.12 8.05 -3.93
CA ILE A 176 -16.58 7.08 -2.98
C ILE A 176 -15.09 6.86 -3.25
N THR A 177 -14.31 6.67 -2.21
CA THR A 177 -12.87 6.40 -2.32
C THR A 177 -12.43 5.26 -1.42
N ILE A 178 -11.45 4.47 -1.86
CA ILE A 178 -10.73 3.50 -1.03
C ILE A 178 -9.30 3.97 -0.89
N ILE A 179 -8.82 4.08 0.34
CA ILE A 179 -7.42 4.42 0.66
C ILE A 179 -6.88 3.43 1.69
N GLY A 180 -5.57 3.17 1.70
CA GLY A 180 -5.00 2.25 2.69
C GLY A 180 -3.62 1.71 2.34
N GLY A 181 -3.34 0.49 2.79
CA GLY A 181 -2.04 -0.17 2.66
C GLY A 181 -1.91 -1.13 1.49
N ARG A 182 -3.03 -1.70 0.99
CA ARG A 182 -3.01 -2.76 -0.03
C ARG A 182 -2.53 -2.26 -1.39
N ASN A 183 -1.65 -3.04 -2.00
CA ASN A 183 -1.42 -2.99 -3.45
C ASN A 183 -2.38 -3.94 -4.16
N ILE A 184 -2.32 -4.00 -5.50
CA ILE A 184 -3.12 -4.92 -6.30
C ILE A 184 -2.26 -6.14 -6.67
N ALA A 185 -2.38 -7.20 -5.86
CA ALA A 185 -1.73 -8.49 -6.10
C ALA A 185 -2.35 -9.57 -5.19
N ASP A 186 -2.28 -10.82 -5.62
CA ASP A 186 -2.93 -11.99 -4.98
C ASP A 186 -2.70 -12.09 -3.48
N GLU A 187 -1.48 -11.82 -3.01
CA GLU A 187 -1.11 -11.91 -1.60
C GLU A 187 -1.84 -10.90 -0.69
N TYR A 188 -2.37 -9.80 -1.23
CA TYR A 188 -3.12 -8.78 -0.48
C TYR A 188 -4.60 -9.09 -0.35
N PHE A 189 -5.12 -9.99 -1.17
CA PHE A 189 -6.54 -10.26 -1.30
C PHE A 189 -6.93 -11.70 -0.97
N GLY A 190 -6.00 -12.48 -0.39
CA GLY A 190 -6.26 -13.86 -0.02
C GLY A 190 -6.35 -14.85 -1.19
N ALA A 191 -5.89 -14.46 -2.38
CA ALA A 191 -5.93 -15.29 -3.59
C ALA A 191 -4.71 -16.21 -3.74
N ARG A 192 -3.74 -16.15 -2.83
CA ARG A 192 -2.47 -16.88 -2.93
C ARG A 192 -2.30 -17.90 -1.81
N ALA A 193 -2.00 -19.15 -2.19
CA ALA A 193 -1.88 -20.25 -1.24
C ALA A 193 -0.60 -20.22 -0.37
N ASP A 194 0.52 -19.72 -0.91
CA ASP A 194 1.85 -19.76 -0.27
C ASP A 194 2.23 -18.47 0.50
N SER A 195 1.43 -17.42 0.38
CA SER A 195 1.72 -16.12 1.00
C SER A 195 0.47 -15.29 1.20
N ALA A 196 0.23 -14.82 2.42
CA ALA A 196 -0.87 -13.94 2.75
C ALA A 196 -0.38 -12.70 3.49
N PHE A 197 -0.87 -11.52 3.05
CA PHE A 197 -0.56 -10.23 3.68
C PHE A 197 -1.77 -9.72 4.46
N GLY A 198 -1.62 -9.63 5.78
CA GLY A 198 -2.58 -8.90 6.62
C GLY A 198 -2.40 -7.40 6.41
N ASP A 199 -3.36 -6.76 5.77
CA ASP A 199 -3.35 -5.31 5.51
C ASP A 199 -4.72 -4.68 5.77
N MET A 200 -4.79 -3.36 5.75
CA MET A 200 -6.00 -2.60 6.06
C MET A 200 -6.19 -1.44 5.09
N ASP A 201 -7.42 -1.32 4.57
CA ASP A 201 -7.89 -0.16 3.85
C ASP A 201 -9.14 0.43 4.53
N VAL A 202 -9.56 1.57 4.06
CA VAL A 202 -10.82 2.20 4.45
C VAL A 202 -11.55 2.73 3.22
N ILE A 203 -12.87 2.46 3.16
CA ILE A 203 -13.77 3.15 2.25
C ILE A 203 -14.14 4.47 2.88
N GLY A 204 -14.08 5.54 2.12
CA GLY A 204 -14.47 6.89 2.52
C GLY A 204 -15.57 7.47 1.64
N VAL A 205 -16.56 8.11 2.26
CA VAL A 205 -17.64 8.86 1.59
C VAL A 205 -17.79 10.25 2.22
N GLY A 206 -18.33 11.20 1.46
CA GLY A 206 -18.45 12.58 1.89
C GLY A 206 -17.19 13.41 1.60
N PRO A 207 -16.86 14.43 2.42
CA PRO A 207 -15.79 15.41 2.11
C PRO A 207 -14.41 14.80 1.82
N ILE A 208 -14.04 13.67 2.43
CA ILE A 208 -12.77 12.96 2.19
C ILE A 208 -12.55 12.64 0.71
N VAL A 209 -13.62 12.38 -0.05
CA VAL A 209 -13.52 12.01 -1.47
C VAL A 209 -12.95 13.16 -2.29
N GLN A 210 -13.41 14.38 -2.03
CA GLN A 210 -12.88 15.59 -2.71
C GLN A 210 -11.42 15.83 -2.34
N ASP A 211 -11.04 15.61 -1.06
CA ASP A 211 -9.65 15.78 -0.62
C ASP A 211 -8.72 14.77 -1.30
N VAL A 212 -9.14 13.50 -1.42
CA VAL A 212 -8.39 12.46 -2.14
C VAL A 212 -8.30 12.77 -3.62
N SER A 213 -9.38 13.25 -4.24
CA SER A 213 -9.39 13.66 -5.65
C SER A 213 -8.46 14.85 -5.91
N ASN A 214 -8.43 15.83 -5.02
CA ASN A 214 -7.50 16.97 -5.09
C ASN A 214 -6.04 16.51 -4.98
N MET A 215 -5.75 15.60 -4.07
CA MET A 215 -4.42 14.97 -3.93
C MET A 215 -4.06 14.21 -5.21
N PHE A 216 -4.94 13.34 -5.70
CA PHE A 216 -4.72 12.60 -6.94
C PHE A 216 -4.43 13.55 -8.12
N ASP A 217 -5.20 14.61 -8.29
CA ASP A 217 -5.02 15.61 -9.34
C ASP A 217 -3.69 16.35 -9.22
N ALA A 218 -3.21 16.63 -8.01
CA ALA A 218 -1.89 17.21 -7.80
C ALA A 218 -0.78 16.29 -8.32
N TYR A 219 -0.89 14.98 -8.06
CA TYR A 219 0.04 13.98 -8.58
C TYR A 219 -0.12 13.79 -10.09
N TRP A 220 -1.36 13.71 -10.59
CA TRP A 220 -1.67 13.50 -12.00
C TRP A 220 -1.08 14.58 -12.90
N ARG A 221 -1.19 15.83 -12.49
CA ARG A 221 -0.67 16.99 -13.24
C ARG A 221 0.84 17.18 -13.08
N HIS A 222 1.45 16.51 -12.10
CA HIS A 222 2.86 16.72 -11.80
C HIS A 222 3.77 16.17 -12.91
N ARG A 223 4.91 16.84 -13.13
CA ARG A 223 5.87 16.44 -14.17
C ARG A 223 6.44 15.03 -14.02
N THR A 224 6.43 14.46 -12.81
CA THR A 224 6.86 13.06 -12.57
C THR A 224 5.86 12.03 -13.04
N ALA A 225 4.59 12.38 -13.20
CA ALA A 225 3.56 11.52 -13.77
C ALA A 225 3.61 11.64 -15.32
N VAL A 226 4.39 10.78 -15.94
CA VAL A 226 4.66 10.81 -17.39
C VAL A 226 3.68 9.89 -18.11
N PRO A 227 2.95 10.37 -19.15
CA PRO A 227 2.16 9.50 -20.02
C PRO A 227 3.02 8.37 -20.58
N VAL A 228 2.47 7.18 -20.70
CA VAL A 228 3.23 6.01 -21.18
C VAL A 228 3.89 6.24 -22.55
N ALA A 229 3.23 7.01 -23.42
CA ALA A 229 3.75 7.39 -24.74
C ALA A 229 5.02 8.27 -24.65
N GLY A 230 5.32 8.90 -23.50
CA GLY A 230 6.52 9.74 -23.30
C GLY A 230 7.82 8.95 -23.11
N PHE A 231 7.76 7.60 -22.98
CA PHE A 231 8.96 6.77 -22.75
C PHE A 231 8.82 5.33 -23.23
N ILE A 232 7.65 4.89 -23.67
CA ILE A 232 7.43 3.58 -24.28
C ILE A 232 7.27 3.76 -25.79
N LYS A 233 7.82 2.83 -26.59
CA LYS A 233 7.68 2.88 -28.02
C LYS A 233 6.22 2.64 -28.44
N PRO A 234 5.68 3.42 -29.39
CA PRO A 234 4.35 3.20 -29.91
C PRO A 234 4.15 1.78 -30.47
N LEU A 235 2.96 1.25 -30.27
CA LEU A 235 2.55 -0.03 -30.89
C LEU A 235 2.34 0.16 -32.39
N GLN A 236 2.63 -0.88 -33.20
CA GLN A 236 2.37 -0.85 -34.64
C GLN A 236 0.88 -0.88 -34.94
N SER A 237 0.12 -1.63 -34.14
CA SER A 237 -1.33 -1.81 -34.27
C SER A 237 -1.99 -1.74 -32.90
N PRO A 238 -2.26 -0.53 -32.35
CA PRO A 238 -2.82 -0.36 -31.00
C PRO A 238 -4.14 -1.12 -30.81
N ASP A 239 -5.09 -1.02 -31.76
CA ASP A 239 -6.39 -1.68 -31.67
C ASP A 239 -6.27 -3.22 -31.66
N ALA A 240 -5.36 -3.78 -32.46
CA ALA A 240 -5.12 -5.23 -32.46
C ALA A 240 -4.50 -5.68 -31.12
N ALA A 241 -3.58 -4.89 -30.55
CA ALA A 241 -2.97 -5.18 -29.24
C ALA A 241 -4.00 -5.09 -28.11
N LEU A 242 -4.88 -4.09 -28.13
CA LEU A 242 -5.96 -3.94 -27.15
C LEU A 242 -6.96 -5.11 -27.24
N ASN A 243 -7.34 -5.53 -28.46
CA ASN A 243 -8.22 -6.66 -28.64
C ASN A 243 -7.59 -7.96 -28.16
N GLN A 244 -6.31 -8.20 -28.44
CA GLN A 244 -5.58 -9.35 -27.94
C GLN A 244 -5.50 -9.36 -26.39
N LEU A 245 -5.27 -8.21 -25.79
CA LEU A 245 -5.25 -8.07 -24.33
C LEU A 245 -6.64 -8.34 -23.74
N ARG A 246 -7.71 -7.86 -24.39
CA ARG A 246 -9.09 -8.11 -23.99
C ARG A 246 -9.41 -9.62 -24.02
N GLU A 247 -9.00 -10.33 -25.09
CA GLU A 247 -9.17 -11.78 -25.19
C GLU A 247 -8.44 -12.52 -24.06
N LEU A 248 -7.22 -12.10 -23.73
CA LEU A 248 -6.47 -12.64 -22.58
C LEU A 248 -7.22 -12.44 -21.27
N TYR A 249 -7.75 -11.26 -21.02
CA TYR A 249 -8.49 -10.96 -19.81
C TYR A 249 -9.81 -11.72 -19.71
N VAL A 250 -10.56 -11.86 -20.82
CA VAL A 250 -11.77 -12.69 -20.88
C VAL A 250 -11.47 -14.14 -20.54
N ALA A 251 -10.43 -14.71 -21.14
CA ALA A 251 -10.02 -16.09 -20.87
C ALA A 251 -9.56 -16.26 -19.41
N HIS A 252 -8.84 -15.28 -18.86
CA HIS A 252 -8.41 -15.27 -17.46
C HIS A 252 -9.61 -15.21 -16.51
N SER A 253 -10.52 -14.27 -16.70
CA SER A 253 -11.73 -14.11 -15.88
C SER A 253 -12.61 -15.37 -15.90
N ALA A 254 -12.80 -15.98 -17.08
CA ALA A 254 -13.54 -17.24 -17.22
C ALA A 254 -12.90 -18.40 -16.42
N ALA A 255 -11.57 -18.46 -16.35
CA ALA A 255 -10.86 -19.44 -15.54
C ALA A 255 -10.96 -19.13 -14.03
N LEU A 256 -10.90 -17.86 -13.66
CA LEU A 256 -10.95 -17.42 -12.27
C LEU A 256 -12.32 -17.67 -11.64
N VAL A 257 -13.41 -17.39 -12.35
CA VAL A 257 -14.79 -17.54 -11.87
C VAL A 257 -15.10 -18.95 -11.36
N SER A 258 -14.42 -19.98 -11.85
CA SER A 258 -14.60 -21.37 -11.41
C SER A 258 -13.79 -21.75 -10.14
N THR A 259 -13.13 -20.79 -9.49
CA THR A 259 -12.32 -21.03 -8.31
C THR A 259 -13.09 -20.75 -7.02
N PRO A 260 -12.81 -21.46 -5.90
CA PRO A 260 -13.39 -21.15 -4.59
C PRO A 260 -13.14 -19.72 -4.13
N TYR A 261 -12.00 -19.13 -4.54
CA TYR A 261 -11.68 -17.73 -4.28
C TYR A 261 -12.69 -16.78 -4.94
N ALA A 262 -12.98 -16.99 -6.22
CA ALA A 262 -13.93 -16.15 -6.94
C ALA A 262 -15.36 -16.33 -6.40
N GLU A 263 -15.75 -17.54 -6.02
CA GLU A 263 -17.05 -17.80 -5.36
C GLU A 263 -17.17 -16.96 -4.07
N ALA A 264 -16.12 -16.96 -3.23
CA ALA A 264 -16.09 -16.17 -2.01
C ALA A 264 -16.17 -14.64 -2.29
N VAL A 265 -15.45 -14.14 -3.30
CA VAL A 265 -15.52 -12.72 -3.69
C VAL A 265 -16.91 -12.35 -4.19
N ILE A 266 -17.54 -13.21 -5.00
CA ILE A 266 -18.88 -12.99 -5.54
C ILE A 266 -19.92 -12.97 -4.39
N GLU A 267 -19.83 -13.89 -3.43
CA GLU A 267 -20.69 -13.89 -2.24
C GLU A 267 -20.59 -12.58 -1.46
N ARG A 268 -19.35 -12.06 -1.29
CA ARG A 268 -19.13 -10.76 -0.61
C ARG A 268 -19.68 -9.58 -1.41
N VAL A 269 -19.59 -9.63 -2.75
CA VAL A 269 -20.21 -8.60 -3.61
C VAL A 269 -21.72 -8.56 -3.37
N TYR A 270 -22.41 -9.70 -3.31
CA TYR A 270 -23.84 -9.74 -3.01
C TYR A 270 -24.14 -9.21 -1.59
N ALA A 271 -23.37 -9.60 -0.59
CA ALA A 271 -23.54 -9.10 0.76
C ALA A 271 -23.33 -7.56 0.86
N LEU A 272 -22.40 -6.99 0.08
CA LEU A 272 -22.20 -5.54 -0.01
C LEU A 272 -23.39 -4.81 -0.67
N VAL A 273 -24.03 -5.44 -1.66
CA VAL A 273 -25.25 -4.88 -2.30
C VAL A 273 -26.43 -4.87 -1.37
N GLU A 274 -26.57 -5.89 -0.52
CA GLU A 274 -27.66 -6.00 0.47
C GLU A 274 -27.42 -5.17 1.73
N SER A 275 -26.15 -4.78 1.99
CA SER A 275 -25.81 -3.97 3.16
C SER A 275 -26.25 -2.51 2.93
N ASP A 276 -26.93 -1.96 3.94
CA ASP A 276 -27.20 -0.54 3.98
C ASP A 276 -25.95 0.26 4.39
N THR A 277 -26.02 1.57 4.30
CA THR A 277 -24.92 2.48 4.71
C THR A 277 -24.76 2.58 6.24
N SER A 278 -25.47 1.79 7.04
CA SER A 278 -25.44 1.82 8.51
C SER A 278 -24.06 1.41 9.07
N GLY A 279 -23.28 0.65 8.30
CA GLY A 279 -21.92 0.26 8.68
C GLY A 279 -20.88 1.38 8.63
N PHE A 280 -21.21 2.52 8.04
CA PHE A 280 -20.31 3.67 8.00
C PHE A 280 -20.27 4.41 9.33
N ARG A 281 -19.06 4.67 9.81
CA ARG A 281 -18.81 5.50 11.00
C ARG A 281 -18.47 6.91 10.55
N TRP A 282 -19.23 7.89 11.03
CA TRP A 282 -19.06 9.29 10.69
C TRP A 282 -18.18 9.99 11.72
N ALA A 283 -17.04 10.48 11.26
CA ALA A 283 -16.05 11.06 12.16
C ALA A 283 -15.30 12.23 11.50
N PRO A 284 -14.81 13.18 12.30
CA PRO A 284 -13.78 14.11 11.86
C PRO A 284 -12.55 13.36 11.39
N TYR A 285 -11.86 13.94 10.43
CA TYR A 285 -10.69 13.30 9.84
C TYR A 285 -9.66 14.33 9.38
N LYS A 286 -8.46 13.84 9.09
CA LYS A 286 -7.41 14.60 8.40
C LYS A 286 -6.76 13.70 7.35
N LEU A 287 -6.90 14.06 6.07
CA LEU A 287 -6.11 13.46 5.01
C LEU A 287 -4.70 14.04 5.09
N ILE A 288 -3.70 13.18 5.19
CA ILE A 288 -2.29 13.57 5.23
C ILE A 288 -1.53 12.85 4.12
N TYR A 289 -0.70 13.58 3.40
CA TYR A 289 0.05 13.02 2.29
C TYR A 289 1.29 13.86 1.97
N ASP A 290 2.28 13.23 1.35
CA ASP A 290 3.42 13.93 0.78
C ASP A 290 3.05 14.58 -0.56
N THR A 291 3.61 15.75 -0.83
CA THR A 291 3.46 16.35 -2.16
C THR A 291 4.27 15.58 -3.21
N PRO A 292 3.86 15.57 -4.49
CA PRO A 292 4.61 14.88 -5.54
C PRO A 292 6.05 15.41 -5.72
N ASP A 293 6.35 16.62 -5.28
CA ASP A 293 7.69 17.23 -5.29
C ASP A 293 8.72 16.42 -4.48
N LYS A 294 8.30 15.70 -3.42
CA LYS A 294 9.18 14.80 -2.65
C LYS A 294 9.88 13.78 -3.55
N GLY A 295 9.22 13.32 -4.61
CA GLY A 295 9.79 12.41 -5.60
C GLY A 295 10.90 13.02 -6.47
N ILE A 296 11.04 14.34 -6.53
CA ILE A 296 12.12 15.04 -7.26
C ILE A 296 13.16 15.60 -6.30
N LYS A 297 12.71 16.47 -5.39
CA LYS A 297 13.58 17.29 -4.54
C LYS A 297 14.02 16.56 -3.27
N GLY A 298 13.34 15.46 -2.91
CA GLY A 298 13.48 14.82 -1.62
C GLY A 298 12.81 15.65 -0.51
N ALA A 299 13.15 15.32 0.72
CA ALA A 299 12.71 16.04 1.91
C ALA A 299 13.43 17.39 2.03
N ALA A 300 13.06 18.37 1.20
CA ALA A 300 13.68 19.69 1.26
C ALA A 300 13.28 20.45 2.53
N ASN A 301 12.00 20.30 2.96
CA ASN A 301 11.51 20.84 4.22
C ASN A 301 10.69 19.74 4.92
N PRO A 302 11.12 19.26 6.11
CA PRO A 302 10.39 18.23 6.85
C PRO A 302 8.95 18.59 7.18
N GLU A 303 8.62 19.86 7.30
CA GLU A 303 7.26 20.34 7.60
C GLU A 303 6.27 20.15 6.42
N ASP A 304 6.79 19.97 5.19
CA ASP A 304 5.97 19.69 4.00
C ASP A 304 5.72 18.19 3.79
N LEU A 305 6.20 17.36 4.72
CA LEU A 305 6.12 15.90 4.62
C LEU A 305 5.01 15.34 5.51
N ILE A 306 4.47 14.17 5.13
CA ILE A 306 3.51 13.40 5.93
C ILE A 306 3.98 13.15 7.37
N ILE A 307 5.29 13.10 7.59
CA ILE A 307 5.86 12.89 8.94
C ILE A 307 5.57 14.05 9.89
N ALA A 308 5.39 15.29 9.41
CA ALA A 308 5.12 16.43 10.26
C ALA A 308 3.75 16.32 10.95
N PRO A 309 2.62 16.17 10.25
CA PRO A 309 1.33 15.97 10.91
C PRO A 309 1.26 14.70 11.75
N LEU A 310 1.98 13.62 11.37
CA LEU A 310 2.08 12.41 12.21
C LEU A 310 2.84 12.69 13.51
N ARG A 311 3.97 13.41 13.45
CA ARG A 311 4.72 13.82 14.62
C ARG A 311 3.84 14.66 15.56
N ASP A 312 3.08 15.60 15.01
CA ASP A 312 2.20 16.48 15.77
C ASP A 312 1.09 15.68 16.48
N SER A 313 0.46 14.71 15.79
CA SER A 313 -0.50 13.79 16.43
C SER A 313 0.18 12.91 17.49
N LEU A 314 1.39 12.38 17.23
CA LEU A 314 2.13 11.60 18.23
C LEU A 314 2.48 12.42 19.48
N ALA A 315 2.67 13.73 19.36
CA ALA A 315 2.96 14.62 20.49
C ALA A 315 1.74 14.86 21.39
N THR A 316 0.52 14.56 20.93
CA THR A 316 -0.72 14.72 21.73
C THR A 316 -1.11 13.45 22.51
N VAL A 317 -0.37 12.36 22.37
CA VAL A 317 -0.69 11.08 23.03
C VAL A 317 -0.43 11.17 24.53
N GLU A 318 -1.43 10.79 25.32
CA GLU A 318 -1.39 10.88 26.77
C GLU A 318 -1.38 9.52 27.49
N LYS A 319 -1.96 8.48 26.88
CA LYS A 319 -2.19 7.19 27.55
C LYS A 319 -1.55 6.01 26.84
N GLU A 320 -1.83 5.86 25.54
CA GLU A 320 -1.43 4.69 24.78
C GLU A 320 -1.13 5.01 23.31
N LEU A 321 0.00 4.50 22.85
CA LEU A 321 0.39 4.52 21.44
C LEU A 321 0.58 3.08 20.94
N ILE A 322 -0.17 2.69 19.92
CA ILE A 322 -0.03 1.39 19.26
C ILE A 322 0.42 1.61 17.84
N ILE A 323 1.50 0.97 17.44
CA ILE A 323 2.07 1.04 16.09
C ILE A 323 2.02 -0.34 15.45
N LEU A 324 1.31 -0.47 14.33
CA LEU A 324 1.39 -1.63 13.44
C LEU A 324 2.16 -1.20 12.19
N SER A 325 3.33 -1.79 11.98
CA SER A 325 4.17 -1.46 10.83
C SER A 325 4.95 -2.69 10.37
N PRO A 326 4.76 -3.13 9.11
CA PRO A 326 5.51 -4.28 8.56
C PRO A 326 7.00 -4.01 8.50
N TYR A 327 7.35 -2.76 8.16
CA TYR A 327 8.70 -2.25 8.08
C TYR A 327 8.89 -1.22 9.20
N PHE A 328 9.36 -1.75 10.34
CA PHE A 328 9.65 -0.95 11.53
C PHE A 328 11.15 -0.80 11.66
N VAL A 329 11.69 0.32 11.17
CA VAL A 329 13.11 0.65 11.23
C VAL A 329 13.27 2.00 11.92
N PRO A 330 13.06 2.07 13.26
CA PRO A 330 13.18 3.31 13.98
C PRO A 330 14.67 3.65 14.14
N GLU A 331 15.21 4.45 13.20
CA GLU A 331 16.52 5.03 13.36
C GLU A 331 16.59 5.85 14.67
N LYS A 332 17.78 6.32 15.00
CA LYS A 332 18.04 6.96 16.31
C LYS A 332 16.96 7.98 16.70
N VAL A 333 16.53 8.83 15.77
CA VAL A 333 15.55 9.90 16.03
C VAL A 333 14.19 9.32 16.42
N PHE A 334 13.65 8.41 15.61
CA PHE A 334 12.34 7.80 15.87
C PHE A 334 12.37 6.87 17.10
N ARG A 335 13.46 6.11 17.28
CA ARG A 335 13.64 5.26 18.46
C ARG A 335 13.67 6.09 19.75
N ASP A 336 14.46 7.17 19.77
CA ASP A 336 14.61 8.02 20.94
C ASP A 336 13.30 8.77 21.24
N ALA A 337 12.51 9.14 20.21
CA ALA A 337 11.18 9.70 20.39
C ALA A 337 10.20 8.69 21.04
N LEU A 338 10.17 7.43 20.58
CA LEU A 338 9.33 6.39 21.18
C LEU A 338 9.74 6.11 22.64
N ILE A 339 11.03 6.11 22.93
CA ILE A 339 11.54 5.98 24.31
C ILE A 339 11.08 7.15 25.17
N ALA A 340 11.15 8.38 24.68
CA ALA A 340 10.70 9.57 25.41
C ALA A 340 9.18 9.52 25.67
N ILE A 341 8.37 9.11 24.69
CA ILE A 341 6.91 8.91 24.83
C ILE A 341 6.65 7.84 25.92
N GLN A 342 7.33 6.70 25.89
CA GLN A 342 7.18 5.67 26.93
C GLN A 342 7.58 6.19 28.32
N GLN A 343 8.65 6.96 28.41
CA GLN A 343 9.15 7.52 29.69
C GLN A 343 8.27 8.64 30.26
N SER A 344 7.44 9.29 29.42
CA SER A 344 6.43 10.25 29.89
C SER A 344 5.20 9.57 30.52
N GLY A 345 5.15 8.23 30.56
CA GLY A 345 4.05 7.47 31.16
C GLY A 345 3.05 6.93 30.13
N VAL A 346 3.22 7.22 28.87
CA VAL A 346 2.41 6.66 27.76
C VAL A 346 2.81 5.21 27.51
N LYS A 347 1.84 4.31 27.44
CA LYS A 347 2.08 2.91 27.09
C LYS A 347 2.33 2.77 25.58
N VAL A 348 3.56 2.44 25.18
CA VAL A 348 3.91 2.24 23.77
C VAL A 348 3.97 0.75 23.42
N ARG A 349 3.19 0.35 22.42
CA ARG A 349 3.13 -1.01 21.86
C ARG A 349 3.47 -1.00 20.39
N VAL A 350 4.32 -1.92 19.94
CA VAL A 350 4.71 -2.05 18.53
C VAL A 350 4.48 -3.49 18.06
N LEU A 351 3.77 -3.63 16.97
CA LEU A 351 3.61 -4.88 16.24
C LEU A 351 4.31 -4.77 14.88
N THR A 352 5.24 -5.70 14.63
CA THR A 352 6.00 -5.77 13.37
C THR A 352 6.21 -7.23 12.95
N ASN A 353 6.89 -7.47 11.83
CA ASN A 353 7.19 -8.82 11.38
C ASN A 353 8.39 -9.44 12.11
N SER A 354 8.27 -10.71 12.50
CA SER A 354 9.44 -11.51 12.89
C SER A 354 10.40 -11.69 11.71
N LEU A 355 11.61 -12.16 11.96
CA LEU A 355 12.55 -12.50 10.88
C LEU A 355 11.99 -13.56 9.91
N ALA A 356 11.22 -14.52 10.44
CA ALA A 356 10.60 -15.57 9.62
C ALA A 356 9.42 -15.06 8.79
N ALA A 357 8.60 -14.15 9.32
CA ALA A 357 7.46 -13.54 8.64
C ALA A 357 7.85 -12.42 7.66
N ASN A 358 9.03 -11.83 7.81
CA ASN A 358 9.42 -10.66 7.02
C ASN A 358 9.83 -11.07 5.59
N ASN A 359 9.14 -10.51 4.59
CA ASN A 359 9.46 -10.68 3.17
C ASN A 359 10.74 -9.92 2.75
N GLN A 360 11.19 -8.92 3.55
CA GLN A 360 12.37 -8.10 3.31
C GLN A 360 13.41 -8.27 4.43
N LYS A 361 14.33 -9.23 4.31
CA LYS A 361 15.34 -9.55 5.34
C LYS A 361 16.24 -8.34 5.70
N ALA A 362 16.45 -7.42 4.76
CA ALA A 362 17.20 -6.19 5.00
C ALA A 362 16.51 -5.28 6.02
N VAL A 363 15.19 -5.16 5.93
CA VAL A 363 14.37 -4.37 6.87
C VAL A 363 14.50 -4.94 8.28
N HIS A 364 14.42 -6.27 8.44
CA HIS A 364 14.64 -6.89 9.75
C HIS A 364 16.06 -6.62 10.28
N GLY A 365 17.08 -6.61 9.41
CA GLY A 365 18.43 -6.20 9.78
C GLY A 365 18.50 -4.76 10.30
N GLY A 366 17.70 -3.86 9.73
CA GLY A 366 17.55 -2.47 10.19
C GLY A 366 16.83 -2.35 11.55
N TYR A 367 15.77 -3.14 11.76
CA TYR A 367 14.98 -3.19 12.99
C TYR A 367 15.74 -3.77 14.19
N ALA A 368 16.45 -4.87 13.99
CA ALA A 368 17.06 -5.67 15.05
C ALA A 368 17.86 -4.88 16.12
N PRO A 369 18.62 -3.82 15.76
CA PRO A 369 19.33 -3.00 16.76
C PRO A 369 18.44 -2.19 17.70
N ALA A 370 17.22 -1.89 17.30
CA ALA A 370 16.30 -1.06 18.09
C ALA A 370 15.62 -1.85 19.23
N ARG A 371 15.52 -3.19 19.11
CA ARG A 371 14.80 -4.03 20.07
C ARG A 371 15.23 -3.84 21.52
N LYS A 372 16.51 -4.02 21.80
CA LYS A 372 17.02 -3.91 23.19
C LYS A 372 16.84 -2.53 23.82
N PRO A 373 17.17 -1.41 23.15
CA PRO A 373 16.89 -0.08 23.70
C PRO A 373 15.42 0.16 23.99
N LEU A 374 14.50 -0.23 23.09
CA LEU A 374 13.06 -0.06 23.26
C LEU A 374 12.55 -0.91 24.45
N LEU A 375 12.91 -2.20 24.51
CA LEU A 375 12.53 -3.08 25.64
C LEU A 375 13.06 -2.58 26.99
N LYS A 376 14.29 -2.05 27.03
CA LYS A 376 14.86 -1.47 28.27
C LYS A 376 14.09 -0.22 28.74
N ALA A 377 13.50 0.51 27.82
CA ALA A 377 12.67 1.67 28.14
C ALA A 377 11.23 1.28 28.54
N GLY A 378 10.85 0.01 28.43
CA GLY A 378 9.50 -0.48 28.74
C GLY A 378 8.54 -0.54 27.55
N VAL A 379 9.00 -0.26 26.34
CA VAL A 379 8.18 -0.42 25.11
C VAL A 379 7.86 -1.90 24.90
N GLU A 380 6.60 -2.22 24.70
CA GLU A 380 6.15 -3.59 24.37
C GLU A 380 6.36 -3.87 22.89
N LEU A 381 7.12 -4.92 22.58
CA LEU A 381 7.39 -5.35 21.20
C LEU A 381 6.77 -6.72 20.93
N TYR A 382 6.04 -6.78 19.82
CA TYR A 382 5.40 -7.99 19.32
C TYR A 382 5.86 -8.25 17.89
N GLU A 383 6.21 -9.50 17.60
CA GLU A 383 6.62 -9.93 16.26
C GLU A 383 5.63 -10.97 15.72
N VAL A 384 5.01 -10.69 14.57
CA VAL A 384 4.07 -11.60 13.89
C VAL A 384 4.78 -12.90 13.50
N ARG A 385 4.12 -14.01 13.70
CA ARG A 385 4.59 -15.34 13.33
C ARG A 385 4.35 -15.60 11.83
N PRO A 386 5.19 -16.41 11.18
CA PRO A 386 4.96 -16.75 9.76
C PRO A 386 3.75 -17.67 9.54
N ASP A 387 3.27 -18.36 10.58
CA ASP A 387 2.10 -19.25 10.61
C ASP A 387 0.87 -18.56 11.25
N ALA A 388 0.89 -17.21 11.38
CA ALA A 388 -0.24 -16.42 11.87
C ALA A 388 -1.42 -16.48 10.88
N ARG A 389 -2.65 -16.42 11.40
CA ARG A 389 -3.85 -16.35 10.56
C ARG A 389 -4.05 -14.95 9.98
N VAL A 390 -4.32 -14.89 8.69
CA VAL A 390 -4.67 -13.66 7.98
C VAL A 390 -6.14 -13.77 7.56
N PRO A 391 -7.00 -12.84 7.97
CA PRO A 391 -8.40 -12.82 7.54
C PRO A 391 -8.52 -12.78 6.01
N GLY A 392 -9.46 -13.56 5.46
CA GLY A 392 -9.69 -13.67 4.01
C GLY A 392 -8.78 -14.66 3.28
N ASN A 393 -7.94 -15.41 4.01
CA ASN A 393 -7.06 -16.43 3.40
C ASN A 393 -7.60 -17.87 3.58
N GLU A 394 -8.83 -18.03 4.07
CA GLU A 394 -9.43 -19.31 4.37
C GLU A 394 -9.87 -20.08 3.11
N TYR A 395 -9.97 -19.40 1.96
CA TYR A 395 -10.49 -19.95 0.70
C TYR A 395 -9.43 -20.59 -0.20
N VAL A 396 -8.19 -20.58 0.22
CA VAL A 396 -7.07 -21.29 -0.42
C VAL A 396 -6.44 -22.24 0.57
N ASP A 397 -5.89 -23.36 0.09
CA ASP A 397 -5.13 -24.26 0.95
C ASP A 397 -3.87 -23.57 1.45
N SER A 398 -3.95 -23.10 2.68
CA SER A 398 -2.92 -22.27 3.32
C SER A 398 -2.04 -23.06 4.30
N SER A 399 -2.07 -24.39 4.26
CA SER A 399 -1.29 -25.25 5.19
C SER A 399 0.21 -24.95 5.19
N GLU A 400 0.74 -24.41 4.07
CA GLU A 400 2.12 -23.96 3.92
C GLU A 400 2.25 -22.42 3.77
N SER A 401 1.15 -21.68 3.89
CA SER A 401 1.14 -20.21 3.69
C SER A 401 1.98 -19.49 4.74
N ARG A 402 2.77 -18.53 4.29
CA ARG A 402 3.51 -17.62 5.17
C ARG A 402 2.76 -16.30 5.30
N SER A 403 2.33 -16.03 6.50
CA SER A 403 1.69 -14.78 6.85
C SER A 403 2.72 -13.68 7.05
N THR A 404 2.40 -12.50 6.52
CA THR A 404 3.20 -11.30 6.68
C THR A 404 2.29 -10.14 7.07
N LEU A 405 2.59 -9.44 8.17
CA LEU A 405 1.96 -8.17 8.44
C LEU A 405 2.31 -7.18 7.33
N HIS A 406 1.31 -6.52 6.75
CA HIS A 406 1.53 -5.41 5.83
C HIS A 406 0.76 -4.13 6.23
N THR A 407 -0.09 -4.19 7.24
CA THR A 407 -0.84 -3.05 7.81
C THR A 407 0.10 -1.94 8.30
N LYS A 408 -0.21 -0.71 7.93
CA LYS A 408 0.39 0.51 8.44
C LYS A 408 -0.70 1.32 9.13
N SER A 409 -0.79 1.14 10.45
CA SER A 409 -1.81 1.79 11.27
C SER A 409 -1.22 2.20 12.60
N TYR A 410 -1.63 3.38 13.08
CA TYR A 410 -1.25 3.90 14.39
C TYR A 410 -2.52 4.24 15.15
N VAL A 411 -2.62 3.79 16.39
CA VAL A 411 -3.74 4.12 17.26
C VAL A 411 -3.25 4.94 18.44
N LEU A 412 -3.84 6.11 18.62
CA LEU A 412 -3.49 7.10 19.61
C LEU A 412 -4.64 7.17 20.65
N ASP A 413 -4.35 6.81 21.88
CA ASP A 413 -5.28 6.86 23.04
C ASP A 413 -6.62 6.14 22.81
N ARG A 414 -6.67 5.18 21.88
CA ARG A 414 -7.90 4.51 21.40
C ARG A 414 -8.95 5.50 20.85
N ARG A 415 -8.53 6.69 20.45
CA ARG A 415 -9.38 7.81 20.02
C ARG A 415 -9.19 8.17 18.56
N GLU A 416 -7.96 8.10 18.12
CA GLU A 416 -7.56 8.45 16.77
C GLU A 416 -6.85 7.26 16.12
N ILE A 417 -7.19 6.97 14.88
CA ILE A 417 -6.57 5.90 14.12
C ILE A 417 -6.03 6.43 12.79
N PHE A 418 -4.76 6.16 12.52
CA PHE A 418 -4.16 6.35 11.20
C PHE A 418 -4.29 5.07 10.38
N ILE A 419 -4.73 5.20 9.12
CA ILE A 419 -4.77 4.13 8.13
C ILE A 419 -4.15 4.67 6.83
N GLY A 420 -3.14 3.99 6.29
CA GLY A 420 -2.50 4.47 5.06
C GLY A 420 -1.34 3.62 4.58
N SER A 421 -0.42 4.28 3.86
CA SER A 421 0.73 3.65 3.25
C SER A 421 2.04 3.82 4.03
N PHE A 422 2.08 4.70 5.05
CA PHE A 422 3.29 5.12 5.76
C PHE A 422 3.82 4.04 6.71
N ASN A 423 4.96 3.43 6.39
CA ASN A 423 5.69 2.57 7.31
C ASN A 423 6.48 3.40 8.32
N PHE A 424 6.78 2.81 9.49
CA PHE A 424 7.64 3.45 10.49
C PHE A 424 9.12 3.23 10.16
N ASP A 425 9.55 3.78 9.02
CA ASP A 425 10.90 3.64 8.51
C ASP A 425 11.41 4.92 7.80
N PRO A 426 12.73 5.07 7.59
CA PRO A 426 13.31 6.24 6.95
C PRO A 426 12.90 6.41 5.49
N ARG A 427 12.59 5.30 4.80
CA ARG A 427 12.19 5.34 3.40
C ARG A 427 10.84 6.01 3.25
N SER A 428 9.85 5.64 4.05
CA SER A 428 8.54 6.30 4.09
C SER A 428 8.66 7.74 4.56
N ALA A 429 9.50 8.01 5.58
CA ALA A 429 9.68 9.35 6.10
C ALA A 429 10.30 10.33 5.08
N TYR A 430 11.34 9.91 4.31
CA TYR A 430 12.19 10.86 3.58
C TYR A 430 12.37 10.56 2.09
N ILE A 431 11.99 9.39 1.60
CA ILE A 431 12.30 8.94 0.23
C ILE A 431 11.04 8.75 -0.61
N ASN A 432 10.14 7.89 -0.19
CA ASN A 432 8.89 7.63 -0.90
C ASN A 432 7.86 8.73 -0.61
N THR A 433 6.93 8.93 -1.54
CA THR A 433 5.71 9.64 -1.20
C THR A 433 4.71 8.67 -0.58
N GLU A 434 4.01 9.12 0.44
CA GLU A 434 3.05 8.35 1.22
C GLU A 434 1.75 9.13 1.39
N MET A 435 0.68 8.42 1.77
CA MET A 435 -0.61 9.01 2.12
C MET A 435 -1.31 8.20 3.21
N GLY A 436 -2.27 8.82 3.87
CA GLY A 436 -3.17 8.14 4.79
C GLY A 436 -4.17 9.10 5.41
N VAL A 437 -5.10 8.54 6.16
CA VAL A 437 -6.12 9.30 6.88
C VAL A 437 -5.98 9.07 8.38
N LEU A 438 -6.01 10.16 9.13
CA LEU A 438 -6.23 10.16 10.57
C LEU A 438 -7.74 10.33 10.81
N ILE A 439 -8.36 9.39 11.49
CA ILE A 439 -9.79 9.37 11.79
C ILE A 439 -9.95 9.52 13.30
N GLU A 440 -10.69 10.55 13.73
CA GLU A 440 -10.96 10.79 15.14
C GLU A 440 -12.29 10.13 15.54
N ASP A 441 -12.25 8.82 15.87
CA ASP A 441 -13.39 8.05 16.33
C ASP A 441 -12.99 7.16 17.51
N PRO A 442 -13.33 7.56 18.76
CA PRO A 442 -13.01 6.79 19.96
C PRO A 442 -13.60 5.37 19.98
N GLN A 443 -14.75 5.17 19.36
CA GLN A 443 -15.36 3.85 19.30
C GLN A 443 -14.62 2.97 18.30
N MET A 444 -14.29 3.46 17.09
CA MET A 444 -13.49 2.74 16.11
C MET A 444 -12.12 2.36 16.70
N GLY A 445 -11.43 3.32 17.34
CA GLY A 445 -10.14 3.08 17.97
C GLY A 445 -10.21 2.02 19.07
N ALA A 446 -11.21 2.09 19.93
CA ALA A 446 -11.41 1.11 21.01
C ALA A 446 -11.74 -0.29 20.48
N GLU A 447 -12.66 -0.40 19.52
CA GLU A 447 -13.04 -1.67 18.88
C GLU A 447 -11.85 -2.31 18.14
N TYR A 448 -11.07 -1.49 17.41
CA TYR A 448 -9.88 -1.96 16.73
C TYR A 448 -8.86 -2.55 17.69
N VAL A 449 -8.58 -1.84 18.80
CA VAL A 449 -7.64 -2.33 19.83
C VAL A 449 -8.18 -3.57 20.52
N ALA A 450 -9.46 -3.62 20.87
CA ALA A 450 -10.07 -4.80 21.50
C ALA A 450 -9.99 -6.04 20.60
N LYS A 451 -10.25 -5.87 19.29
CA LYS A 451 -10.08 -6.94 18.30
C LYS A 451 -8.62 -7.40 18.20
N MET A 452 -7.69 -6.46 18.14
CA MET A 452 -6.26 -6.74 18.14
C MET A 452 -5.83 -7.52 19.39
N GLU A 453 -6.19 -7.07 20.59
CA GLU A 453 -5.87 -7.72 21.86
C GLU A 453 -6.41 -9.14 21.97
N LYS A 454 -7.56 -9.41 21.35
CA LYS A 454 -8.16 -10.76 21.30
C LYS A 454 -7.44 -11.70 20.32
N VAL A 455 -7.00 -11.19 19.17
CA VAL A 455 -6.45 -12.00 18.09
C VAL A 455 -4.94 -12.21 18.26
N LEU A 456 -4.21 -11.23 18.78
CA LEU A 456 -2.75 -11.25 18.80
C LEU A 456 -2.10 -12.39 19.61
N PRO A 457 -2.57 -12.80 20.81
CA PRO A 457 -1.78 -13.72 21.66
C PRO A 457 -1.32 -15.01 20.99
N PRO A 458 -2.14 -15.73 20.19
CA PRO A 458 -1.67 -16.92 19.48
C PRO A 458 -0.83 -16.63 18.23
N GLU A 459 -0.89 -15.42 17.68
CA GLU A 459 -0.37 -15.09 16.36
C GLU A 459 1.00 -14.37 16.41
N VAL A 460 1.50 -14.07 17.62
CA VAL A 460 2.71 -13.27 17.78
C VAL A 460 3.70 -13.86 18.78
N TRP A 461 4.94 -13.44 18.65
CA TRP A 461 5.96 -13.54 19.68
C TRP A 461 6.03 -12.24 20.48
N SER A 462 5.86 -12.29 21.79
CA SER A 462 6.17 -11.17 22.70
C SER A 462 7.66 -11.18 23.00
N LEU A 463 8.32 -10.05 22.88
CA LEU A 463 9.75 -9.91 23.14
C LEU A 463 10.01 -9.42 24.56
N SER A 464 11.03 -9.99 25.18
CA SER A 464 11.52 -9.55 26.50
C SER A 464 13.05 -9.68 26.59
N LEU A 465 13.61 -9.24 27.71
CA LEU A 465 15.02 -9.44 28.03
C LEU A 465 15.16 -10.30 29.28
N ASP A 466 16.11 -11.26 29.24
CA ASP A 466 16.50 -12.00 30.43
C ASP A 466 17.42 -11.17 31.37
N GLU A 467 17.79 -11.72 32.51
CA GLU A 467 18.68 -11.09 33.49
C GLU A 467 20.07 -10.68 32.92
N LYS A 468 20.50 -11.37 31.84
CA LYS A 468 21.74 -11.07 31.13
C LYS A 468 21.55 -10.15 29.93
N ASN A 469 20.39 -9.49 29.80
CA ASN A 469 20.01 -8.63 28.67
C ASN A 469 20.05 -9.37 27.30
N ARG A 470 19.71 -10.66 27.25
CA ARG A 470 19.52 -11.42 26.01
C ARG A 470 18.04 -11.40 25.64
N LEU A 471 17.76 -11.32 24.33
CA LEU A 471 16.41 -11.36 23.81
C LEU A 471 15.77 -12.73 24.02
N LEU A 472 14.51 -12.70 24.45
CA LEU A 472 13.60 -13.84 24.54
C LEU A 472 12.38 -13.57 23.70
N TRP A 473 11.87 -14.62 23.05
CA TRP A 473 10.61 -14.64 22.30
C TRP A 473 9.65 -15.60 22.98
N SER A 474 8.59 -15.10 23.55
CA SER A 474 7.56 -15.90 24.23
C SER A 474 6.25 -15.87 23.43
N GLY A 475 5.57 -17.00 23.37
CA GLY A 475 4.29 -17.12 22.64
C GLY A 475 3.69 -18.51 22.86
N LEU A 476 2.68 -18.84 22.03
CA LEU A 476 2.01 -20.14 22.08
C LEU A 476 2.43 -20.98 20.87
N LYS A 477 2.71 -22.26 21.09
CA LYS A 477 2.84 -23.26 20.04
C LYS A 477 1.85 -24.39 20.34
N ASP A 478 0.92 -24.62 19.44
CA ASP A 478 -0.16 -25.60 19.62
C ASP A 478 -0.92 -25.41 20.96
N GLY A 479 -1.15 -24.14 21.34
CA GLY A 479 -1.78 -23.76 22.60
C GLY A 479 -0.89 -23.82 23.84
N VAL A 480 0.36 -24.29 23.72
CA VAL A 480 1.30 -24.45 24.84
C VAL A 480 2.28 -23.27 24.88
N PRO A 481 2.51 -22.63 26.04
CA PRO A 481 3.50 -21.57 26.20
C PRO A 481 4.93 -22.05 25.90
N VAL A 482 5.62 -21.31 25.05
CA VAL A 482 7.01 -21.60 24.68
C VAL A 482 7.85 -20.32 24.73
N THR A 483 9.15 -20.46 24.99
CA THR A 483 10.10 -19.35 24.97
C THR A 483 11.36 -19.74 24.20
N TYR A 484 11.79 -18.89 23.30
CA TYR A 484 12.99 -19.07 22.47
C TYR A 484 14.05 -18.04 22.82
N THR A 485 15.33 -18.44 22.72
CA THR A 485 16.51 -17.58 22.90
C THR A 485 17.18 -17.17 21.60
N LYS A 486 16.61 -17.61 20.47
CA LYS A 486 17.02 -17.27 19.11
C LYS A 486 15.78 -16.98 18.30
N GLU A 487 15.93 -16.24 17.19
CA GLU A 487 14.84 -15.92 16.24
C GLU A 487 14.01 -17.18 15.92
N PRO A 488 12.72 -17.25 16.35
CA PRO A 488 11.90 -18.45 16.16
C PRO A 488 11.63 -18.73 14.67
N MET A 489 11.41 -20.00 14.31
CA MET A 489 11.02 -20.44 12.98
C MET A 489 11.97 -19.98 11.86
N THR A 490 13.26 -19.77 12.17
CA THR A 490 14.31 -19.38 11.22
C THR A 490 15.41 -20.41 11.15
N ASN A 491 16.03 -20.55 9.99
CA ASN A 491 17.25 -21.33 9.83
C ASN A 491 18.52 -20.48 10.05
N VAL A 492 19.68 -21.11 10.02
CA VAL A 492 20.97 -20.43 10.23
C VAL A 492 21.24 -19.39 9.14
N TRP A 493 20.83 -19.67 7.91
CA TRP A 493 21.06 -18.79 6.77
C TRP A 493 20.21 -17.51 6.83
N ASP A 494 18.97 -17.60 7.31
CA ASP A 494 18.13 -16.42 7.53
C ASP A 494 18.77 -15.47 8.52
N ARG A 495 19.25 -16.00 9.65
CA ARG A 495 19.92 -15.23 10.70
C ARG A 495 21.25 -14.64 10.21
N LEU A 496 22.01 -15.40 9.41
CA LEU A 496 23.26 -14.91 8.82
C LEU A 496 23.02 -13.76 7.84
N LYS A 497 22.03 -13.92 6.94
CA LYS A 497 21.63 -12.85 5.99
C LYS A 497 21.19 -11.59 6.73
N ALA A 498 20.30 -11.70 7.73
CA ALA A 498 19.86 -10.57 8.54
C ALA A 498 21.04 -9.90 9.28
N GLY A 499 21.98 -10.71 9.79
CA GLY A 499 23.22 -10.23 10.42
C GLY A 499 24.13 -9.46 9.45
N LEU A 500 24.26 -9.92 8.21
CA LEU A 500 25.00 -9.24 7.15
C LEU A 500 24.37 -7.89 6.79
N TYR A 501 23.05 -7.86 6.56
CA TYR A 501 22.32 -6.61 6.27
C TYR A 501 22.44 -5.59 7.41
N ARG A 502 22.49 -6.05 8.66
CA ARG A 502 22.69 -5.18 9.82
C ARG A 502 24.03 -4.42 9.78
N MET A 503 25.07 -4.97 9.15
CA MET A 503 26.40 -4.33 9.04
C MET A 503 26.49 -3.35 7.87
N LEU A 504 25.58 -3.42 6.90
CA LEU A 504 25.59 -2.54 5.74
C LEU A 504 25.05 -1.15 6.11
N PRO A 505 25.62 -0.06 5.53
CA PRO A 505 25.16 1.31 5.76
C PRO A 505 23.92 1.65 4.91
N ILE A 506 22.90 0.76 4.90
CA ILE A 506 21.71 0.89 4.07
C ILE A 506 20.44 1.29 4.85
N ARG A 507 20.54 1.47 6.17
CA ARG A 507 19.37 1.74 7.03
C ARG A 507 18.57 2.95 6.60
N SER A 508 19.23 4.02 6.18
CA SER A 508 18.58 5.23 5.66
C SER A 508 17.87 5.03 4.31
N GLN A 509 18.02 3.86 3.70
CA GLN A 509 17.39 3.48 2.45
C GLN A 509 16.28 2.44 2.62
N LEU A 510 16.10 1.94 3.83
CA LEU A 510 15.08 0.96 4.21
C LEU A 510 13.80 1.62 4.65
#